data_4463b8c9d5063a9b9bfbbd4ef3c2609b
#
_entry.id   4463b8c9d5063a9b9bfbbd4ef3c2609b
#
_cell.length_a   1.000
_cell.length_b   1.000
_cell.length_c   1.000
_cell.angle_alpha   90.00
_cell.angle_beta   90.00
_cell.angle_gamma   90.00
#
_symmetry.space_group_name_H-M   'P 1'
#
loop_
_entity.id
_entity.type
_entity.pdbx_description
1 polymer ?
#
loop_
_entity_poly.entity_id
_entity_poly.type
_entity_poly.pdbx_seq_one_letter_code
_entity_poly.pdbx_strand_id
1 'polypeptide(L)'
;MNIIGVEAVIYGVTDLEKCTRYFTDWGLIPVSSDETGAVFEALEKTTVQLRNADNPSLPPVHCDMPFFEGSCGREVIWGADNAETLAAIGNELGKDREIIEAEDGSLHTRDDAKNSLGFC
;
A
#
# COMPACT_ATOMS: atom_id res chain seq x y z
N MET A 1 -11.36 -4.35 -18.99
CA MET A 1 -10.97 -3.76 -17.69
C MET A 1 -10.66 -4.89 -16.73
N ASN A 2 -9.39 -5.10 -16.45
CA ASN A 2 -8.95 -6.22 -15.60
C ASN A 2 -8.03 -5.74 -14.49
N ILE A 3 -8.34 -6.16 -13.27
CA ILE A 3 -7.41 -6.15 -12.15
C ILE A 3 -6.61 -7.45 -12.25
N ILE A 4 -5.28 -7.34 -12.28
CA ILE A 4 -4.40 -8.50 -12.46
C ILE A 4 -3.88 -9.10 -11.14
N GLY A 5 -4.04 -8.40 -10.05
CA GLY A 5 -3.65 -8.87 -8.72
C GLY A 5 -3.23 -7.75 -7.79
N VAL A 6 -2.67 -8.15 -6.66
CA VAL A 6 -2.10 -7.23 -5.70
C VAL A 6 -0.66 -6.87 -6.13
N GLU A 7 -0.37 -5.60 -6.32
CA GLU A 7 0.98 -5.10 -6.62
C GLU A 7 1.79 -4.87 -5.35
N ALA A 8 1.18 -4.28 -4.34
CA ALA A 8 1.88 -3.97 -3.11
C ALA A 8 0.96 -3.98 -1.90
N VAL A 9 1.51 -4.35 -0.75
CA VAL A 9 0.91 -4.13 0.56
C VAL A 9 1.85 -3.21 1.34
N ILE A 10 1.32 -2.11 1.85
CA ILE A 10 2.10 -1.09 2.56
C ILE A 10 1.74 -1.11 4.03
N TYR A 11 2.75 -1.22 4.88
CA TYR A 11 2.63 -1.21 6.34
C TYR A 11 3.31 0.02 6.94
N GLY A 12 2.69 0.60 7.94
CA GLY A 12 3.35 1.51 8.86
C GLY A 12 3.80 0.74 10.09
N VAL A 13 5.08 0.80 10.46
CA VAL A 13 5.65 0.00 11.54
C VAL A 13 6.34 0.89 12.58
N THR A 14 6.23 0.51 13.85
CA THR A 14 6.83 1.25 14.96
C THR A 14 8.26 0.81 15.23
N ASP A 15 8.62 -0.42 14.90
CA ASP A 15 9.98 -0.97 15.01
C ASP A 15 10.40 -1.54 13.65
N LEU A 16 10.96 -0.70 12.82
CA LEU A 16 11.33 -1.06 11.45
C LEU A 16 12.38 -2.19 11.41
N GLU A 17 13.37 -2.15 12.28
CA GLU A 17 14.42 -3.18 12.32
C GLU A 17 13.84 -4.55 12.65
N LYS A 18 12.99 -4.63 13.67
CA LYS A 18 12.34 -5.88 14.07
C LYS A 18 11.41 -6.42 12.99
N CYS A 19 10.61 -5.57 12.37
CA CYS A 19 9.72 -5.96 11.28
C CYS A 19 10.49 -6.38 10.03
N THR A 20 11.58 -5.72 9.70
CA THR A 20 12.47 -6.09 8.59
C THR A 20 13.04 -7.48 8.80
N ARG A 21 13.50 -7.78 10.01
CA ARG A 21 13.98 -9.12 10.38
C ARG A 21 12.87 -10.17 10.28
N TYR A 22 11.67 -9.84 10.77
CA TYR A 22 10.53 -10.73 10.71
C TYR A 22 10.21 -11.17 9.28
N PHE A 23 10.10 -10.23 8.34
CA PHE A 23 9.79 -10.55 6.95
C PHE A 23 10.93 -11.26 6.22
N THR A 24 12.18 -10.96 6.57
CA THR A 24 13.35 -11.69 6.06
C THR A 24 13.31 -13.15 6.53
N ASP A 25 13.07 -13.38 7.81
CA ASP A 25 12.99 -14.73 8.39
C ASP A 25 11.79 -15.49 7.84
N TRP A 26 10.72 -14.79 7.51
CA TRP A 26 9.53 -15.39 6.92
C TRP A 26 9.72 -15.84 5.47
N GLY A 27 10.76 -15.37 4.81
CA GLY A 27 11.17 -15.86 3.50
C GLY A 27 10.88 -14.93 2.34
N LEU A 28 10.46 -13.68 2.58
CA LEU A 28 10.37 -12.69 1.51
C LEU A 28 11.77 -12.25 1.08
N ILE A 29 11.89 -11.88 -0.19
CA ILE A 29 13.17 -11.48 -0.80
C ILE A 29 13.42 -10.01 -0.53
N PRO A 30 14.47 -9.63 0.24
CA PRO A 30 14.81 -8.22 0.46
C PRO A 30 15.23 -7.55 -0.84
N VAL A 31 14.62 -6.41 -1.16
CA VAL A 31 14.94 -5.58 -2.33
C VAL A 31 15.76 -4.36 -1.90
N SER A 32 15.29 -3.64 -0.88
CA SER A 32 15.98 -2.48 -0.33
C SER A 32 15.64 -2.31 1.15
N SER A 33 16.53 -1.67 1.87
CA SER A 33 16.33 -1.37 3.29
C SER A 33 17.22 -0.21 3.69
N ASP A 34 16.63 0.75 4.39
CA ASP A 34 17.34 1.86 5.02
C ASP A 34 16.62 2.27 6.32
N GLU A 35 17.02 3.38 6.92
CA GLU A 35 16.43 3.86 8.17
C GLU A 35 14.99 4.39 8.04
N THR A 36 14.50 4.58 6.81
CA THR A 36 13.15 5.11 6.53
C THR A 36 12.16 4.03 6.15
N GLY A 37 12.62 2.89 5.67
CA GLY A 37 11.76 1.80 5.23
C GLY A 37 12.49 0.62 4.66
N ALA A 38 11.73 -0.37 4.25
CA ALA A 38 12.21 -1.57 3.58
C ALA A 38 11.22 -2.03 2.53
N VAL A 39 11.73 -2.68 1.49
CA VAL A 39 10.92 -3.28 0.42
C VAL A 39 11.33 -4.73 0.26
N PHE A 40 10.34 -5.59 0.23
CA PHE A 40 10.48 -7.03 -0.02
C PHE A 40 9.67 -7.43 -1.25
N GLU A 41 10.07 -8.51 -1.89
CA GLU A 41 9.30 -9.13 -2.99
C GLU A 41 8.94 -10.57 -2.66
N ALA A 42 7.74 -10.98 -3.09
CA ALA A 42 7.37 -12.38 -3.24
C ALA A 42 7.83 -12.91 -4.61
N LEU A 43 7.72 -14.21 -4.84
CA LEU A 43 8.16 -14.83 -6.10
C LEU A 43 7.41 -14.29 -7.33
N GLU A 44 6.14 -13.96 -7.18
CA GLU A 44 5.30 -13.38 -8.23
C GLU A 44 5.46 -11.86 -8.39
N LYS A 45 6.46 -11.27 -7.72
CA LYS A 45 6.79 -9.85 -7.78
C LYS A 45 5.88 -8.89 -7.00
N THR A 46 4.86 -9.38 -6.33
CA THR A 46 4.11 -8.57 -5.35
C THR A 46 5.07 -8.07 -4.27
N THR A 47 4.99 -6.78 -3.94
CA THR A 47 5.87 -6.19 -2.94
C THR A 47 5.19 -6.03 -1.58
N VAL A 48 5.98 -6.17 -0.53
CA VAL A 48 5.64 -5.75 0.82
C VAL A 48 6.54 -4.57 1.16
N GLN A 49 5.94 -3.44 1.48
CA GLN A 49 6.67 -2.21 1.79
C GLN A 49 6.46 -1.83 3.24
N LEU A 50 7.54 -1.62 3.95
CA LEU A 50 7.53 -1.16 5.34
C LEU A 50 8.00 0.29 5.37
N ARG A 51 7.30 1.12 6.12
CA ARG A 51 7.69 2.50 6.42
C ARG A 51 7.47 2.77 7.90
N ASN A 52 8.23 3.71 8.45
CA ASN A 52 7.98 4.13 9.82
C ASN A 52 6.55 4.62 9.98
N ALA A 53 5.90 4.25 11.07
CA ALA A 53 4.48 4.54 11.31
C ALA A 53 4.15 6.04 11.32
N ASP A 54 5.13 6.89 11.64
CA ASP A 54 5.01 8.34 11.63
C ASP A 54 5.38 9.00 10.28
N ASN A 55 5.68 8.20 9.26
CA ASN A 55 6.03 8.72 7.94
C ASN A 55 4.81 9.43 7.33
N PRO A 56 4.91 10.74 6.99
CA PRO A 56 3.78 11.50 6.46
C PRO A 56 3.34 11.05 5.07
N SER A 57 4.15 10.26 4.35
CA SER A 57 3.77 9.70 3.05
C SER A 57 2.79 8.52 3.17
N LEU A 58 2.62 7.97 4.36
CA LEU A 58 1.67 6.88 4.57
C LEU A 58 0.24 7.41 4.55
N PRO A 59 -0.70 6.64 3.95
CA PRO A 59 -2.12 6.90 4.17
C PRO A 59 -2.44 6.85 5.67
N PRO A 60 -3.45 7.63 6.13
CA PRO A 60 -3.83 7.59 7.54
C PRO A 60 -4.28 6.19 7.95
N VAL A 61 -4.10 5.89 9.23
CA VAL A 61 -4.62 4.65 9.82
C VAL A 61 -6.12 4.55 9.53
N HIS A 62 -6.54 3.36 9.13
CA HIS A 62 -7.95 3.07 9.02
C HIS A 62 -8.62 3.33 10.36
N CYS A 63 -9.67 4.13 10.26
CA CYS A 63 -10.77 4.18 11.19
C CYS A 63 -10.61 4.98 12.45
N ASP A 64 -11.69 5.25 12.78
CA ASP A 64 -12.36 5.34 14.06
C ASP A 64 -11.89 4.30 15.12
N MET A 65 -10.68 3.73 14.98
CA MET A 65 -10.08 2.91 16.05
C MET A 65 -9.18 3.79 16.91
N PRO A 66 -9.76 4.45 17.93
CA PRO A 66 -9.01 5.43 18.72
C PRO A 66 -7.88 4.81 19.57
N PHE A 67 -7.71 3.50 19.52
CA PHE A 67 -6.78 2.77 20.37
C PHE A 67 -5.72 1.99 19.59
N PHE A 68 -5.61 2.18 18.26
CA PHE A 68 -4.63 1.48 17.49
C PHE A 68 -3.28 2.20 17.56
N GLU A 69 -2.47 1.83 18.54
CA GLU A 69 -1.06 2.19 18.59
C GLU A 69 -0.25 1.00 18.11
N GLY A 70 0.57 1.19 17.10
CA GLY A 70 1.47 0.15 16.65
C GLY A 70 1.55 -0.02 15.14
N SER A 71 2.06 -1.18 14.76
CA SER A 71 2.27 -1.55 13.36
C SER A 71 0.98 -2.07 12.73
N CYS A 72 0.64 -1.57 11.55
CA CYS A 72 -0.54 -2.04 10.83
C CYS A 72 -0.41 -1.87 9.32
N GLY A 73 -1.26 -2.58 8.58
CA GLY A 73 -1.47 -2.33 7.16
C GLY A 73 -2.08 -0.96 6.94
N ARG A 74 -1.53 -0.23 5.97
CA ARG A 74 -1.96 1.12 5.63
C ARG A 74 -2.65 1.21 4.29
N GLU A 75 -2.22 0.40 3.33
CA GLU A 75 -2.77 0.44 1.97
C GLU A 75 -2.52 -0.88 1.25
N VAL A 76 -3.46 -1.28 0.40
CA VAL A 76 -3.27 -2.33 -0.60
C VAL A 76 -3.34 -1.69 -1.98
N ILE A 77 -2.33 -1.95 -2.81
CA ILE A 77 -2.28 -1.44 -4.19
C ILE A 77 -2.57 -2.59 -5.15
N TRP A 78 -3.58 -2.39 -5.98
CA TRP A 78 -4.03 -3.33 -6.99
C TRP A 78 -3.45 -2.97 -8.34
N GLY A 79 -2.99 -3.97 -9.08
CA GLY A 79 -2.48 -3.79 -10.43
C GLY A 79 -3.58 -3.83 -11.47
N ALA A 80 -3.60 -2.82 -12.35
CA ALA A 80 -4.40 -2.83 -13.56
C ALA A 80 -3.60 -3.41 -14.73
N ASP A 81 -4.30 -4.00 -15.69
CA ASP A 81 -3.64 -4.61 -16.85
C ASP A 81 -3.03 -3.61 -17.84
N ASN A 82 -3.49 -2.37 -17.82
CA ASN A 82 -2.97 -1.28 -18.65
C ASN A 82 -3.48 0.09 -18.17
N ALA A 83 -2.92 1.16 -18.75
CA ALA A 83 -3.26 2.53 -18.40
C ALA A 83 -4.72 2.90 -18.71
N GLU A 84 -5.31 2.29 -19.73
CA GLU A 84 -6.71 2.52 -20.09
C GLU A 84 -7.65 1.97 -19.00
N THR A 85 -7.35 0.78 -18.50
CA THR A 85 -8.05 0.19 -17.35
C THR A 85 -7.90 1.06 -16.12
N LEU A 86 -6.70 1.56 -15.83
CA LEU A 86 -6.45 2.43 -14.70
C LEU A 86 -7.31 3.71 -14.78
N ALA A 87 -7.36 4.33 -15.96
CA ALA A 87 -8.20 5.50 -16.18
C ALA A 87 -9.70 5.19 -16.01
N ALA A 88 -10.14 4.03 -16.49
CA ALA A 88 -11.53 3.60 -16.33
C ALA A 88 -11.90 3.36 -14.86
N ILE A 89 -11.00 2.78 -14.07
CA ILE A 89 -11.16 2.62 -12.62
C ILE A 89 -11.31 4.00 -11.95
N GLY A 90 -10.43 4.94 -12.27
CA GLY A 90 -10.48 6.30 -11.73
C GLY A 90 -11.80 7.01 -12.05
N ASN A 91 -12.26 6.89 -13.29
CA ASN A 91 -13.53 7.47 -13.72
C ASN A 91 -14.73 6.85 -13.00
N GLU A 92 -14.74 5.55 -12.82
CA GLU A 92 -15.84 4.86 -12.16
C GLU A 92 -15.90 5.19 -10.66
N LEU A 93 -14.77 5.09 -9.97
CA LEU A 93 -14.69 5.38 -8.54
C LEU A 93 -14.90 6.87 -8.23
N GLY A 94 -14.47 7.75 -9.12
CA GLY A 94 -14.64 9.20 -8.98
C GLY A 94 -16.07 9.68 -8.98
N LYS A 95 -17.03 8.83 -9.34
CA LYS A 95 -18.47 9.17 -9.33
C LYS A 95 -19.03 9.31 -7.91
N ASP A 96 -18.46 8.62 -6.94
CA ASP A 96 -19.01 8.58 -5.57
C ASP A 96 -17.96 8.82 -4.48
N ARG A 97 -16.68 8.99 -4.84
CA ARG A 97 -15.60 9.21 -3.87
C ARG A 97 -14.48 10.04 -4.44
N GLU A 98 -13.65 10.60 -3.55
CA GLU A 98 -12.45 11.33 -3.93
C GLU A 98 -11.37 10.39 -4.42
N ILE A 99 -10.74 10.73 -5.54
CA ILE A 99 -9.58 10.04 -6.10
C ILE A 99 -8.40 11.00 -6.09
N ILE A 100 -7.28 10.55 -5.54
CA ILE A 100 -6.01 11.28 -5.55
C ILE A 100 -5.09 10.59 -6.54
N GLU A 101 -4.62 11.32 -7.54
CA GLU A 101 -3.59 10.84 -8.46
C GLU A 101 -2.22 11.24 -7.94
N ALA A 102 -1.33 10.27 -7.76
CA ALA A 102 0.04 10.51 -7.33
C ALA A 102 0.94 10.86 -8.53
N GLU A 103 2.15 11.36 -8.25
CA GLU A 103 3.12 11.75 -9.28
C GLU A 103 3.52 10.60 -10.20
N ASP A 104 3.50 9.36 -9.70
CA ASP A 104 3.80 8.15 -10.47
C ASP A 104 2.62 7.66 -11.32
N GLY A 105 1.49 8.37 -11.29
CA GLY A 105 0.28 8.02 -12.02
C GLY A 105 -0.64 7.04 -11.29
N SER A 106 -0.25 6.54 -10.13
CA SER A 106 -1.11 5.68 -9.32
C SER A 106 -2.30 6.45 -8.77
N LEU A 107 -3.41 5.75 -8.59
CA LEU A 107 -4.65 6.32 -8.06
C LEU A 107 -4.85 5.83 -6.62
N HIS A 108 -5.25 6.73 -5.74
CA HIS A 108 -5.46 6.43 -4.33
C HIS A 108 -6.84 6.89 -3.88
N THR A 109 -7.50 6.05 -3.12
CA THR A 109 -8.84 6.31 -2.60
C THR A 109 -9.09 5.53 -1.31
N ARG A 110 -10.34 5.53 -0.87
CA ARG A 110 -10.80 4.72 0.26
C ARG A 110 -12.05 3.95 -0.12
N ASP A 111 -12.20 2.76 0.44
CA ASP A 111 -13.43 2.00 0.32
C ASP A 111 -14.52 2.53 1.29
N ASP A 112 -15.69 1.90 1.25
CA ASP A 112 -16.81 2.31 2.12
C ASP A 112 -16.55 2.07 3.61
N ALA A 113 -15.63 1.15 3.92
CA ALA A 113 -15.14 0.90 5.29
C ALA A 113 -13.94 1.80 5.66
N LYS A 114 -13.57 2.76 4.79
CA LYS A 114 -12.46 3.69 4.96
C LYS A 114 -11.07 3.06 4.93
N ASN A 115 -10.92 1.86 4.37
CA ASN A 115 -9.61 1.30 4.08
C ASN A 115 -8.96 2.04 2.91
N SER A 116 -7.69 2.32 2.99
CA SER A 116 -6.95 2.93 1.89
C SER A 116 -6.66 1.89 0.79
N LEU A 117 -6.98 2.26 -0.43
CA LEU A 117 -6.76 1.46 -1.63
C LEU A 117 -5.98 2.27 -2.65
N GLY A 118 -5.07 1.59 -3.34
CA GLY A 118 -4.37 2.15 -4.48
C GLY A 118 -4.57 1.29 -5.72
N PHE A 119 -4.35 1.90 -6.87
CA PHE A 119 -4.36 1.23 -8.18
C PHE A 119 -3.20 1.76 -9.02
N CYS A 120 -2.51 0.88 -9.71
CA CYS A 120 -1.43 1.25 -10.62
C CYS A 120 -1.42 0.43 -11.90
#